data_eb242786abdeee36f7e6ceaa5ffecae6
#
_entry.id   eb242786abdeee36f7e6ceaa5ffecae6
#
_cell.length_a   1.000
_cell.length_b   1.000
_cell.length_c   1.000
_cell.angle_alpha   90.00
_cell.angle_beta   90.00
_cell.angle_gamma   90.00
#
_symmetry.space_group_name_H-M   'P 1'
#
loop_
_entity.id
_entity.type
_entity.pdbx_description
1 polymer ?
#
loop_
_entity_poly.entity_id
_entity_poly.type
_entity_poly.pdbx_seq_one_letter_code
_entity_poly.pdbx_strand_id
1 'polypeptide(L)'
;MVSKRLQAQNFGDSMSATEPAGGQQERSLGDEIVGRIDELAAVSEAPQHLTRMFLTKQHRAAADLILGWMRSAGMRAHLDAIGNVCGRYEGEAAGSPCLMLGSHYDTVRDAGKWDGPLGLITAISCVAELQKKGRRLPFAVEVIGFADEEGVRFASTLLGSRAVAGTFDERLLGAKDSAGISMRDALSQFGLDPNHIGAAARARGELLGYIELHIEQGPVLEAQGLPVGVVTAIAG
;
A
#
# COMPACT_ATOMS: atom_id res chain seq x y z
N MET A 1 41.43 62.49 -20.62
CA MET A 1 40.25 62.40 -19.73
C MET A 1 40.48 61.27 -18.77
N VAL A 2 40.29 61.59 -17.50
CA VAL A 2 40.92 60.98 -16.32
C VAL A 2 40.41 59.56 -16.03
N SER A 3 41.35 58.57 -16.03
CA SER A 3 41.18 57.22 -15.47
C SER A 3 41.47 57.29 -13.99
N LYS A 4 40.47 56.83 -13.14
CA LYS A 4 40.70 56.56 -11.73
C LYS A 4 40.67 55.05 -11.53
N ARG A 5 41.84 54.46 -11.24
CA ARG A 5 42.01 53.12 -10.63
C ARG A 5 41.59 53.21 -9.16
N LEU A 6 40.74 52.33 -8.70
CA LEU A 6 40.53 52.08 -7.28
C LEU A 6 41.21 50.76 -6.93
N GLN A 7 42.09 50.86 -5.94
CA GLN A 7 42.86 49.74 -5.35
C GLN A 7 41.94 48.91 -4.48
N ALA A 8 42.01 47.61 -4.63
CA ALA A 8 41.40 46.62 -3.73
C ALA A 8 42.32 46.46 -2.50
N GLN A 9 41.77 46.71 -1.30
CA GLN A 9 42.39 46.36 -0.05
C GLN A 9 41.96 44.92 0.33
N ASN A 10 42.95 44.02 0.51
CA ASN A 10 42.79 42.71 1.10
C ASN A 10 42.56 42.86 2.60
N PHE A 11 41.43 42.42 3.09
CA PHE A 11 41.23 42.04 4.49
C PHE A 11 41.10 40.54 4.56
N GLY A 12 42.17 39.88 5.02
CA GLY A 12 42.10 38.51 5.43
C GLY A 12 41.47 38.44 6.83
N ASP A 13 40.37 37.73 6.93
CA ASP A 13 39.91 37.17 8.21
C ASP A 13 39.51 35.75 8.00
N SER A 14 40.32 34.88 8.57
CA SER A 14 40.13 33.47 8.70
C SER A 14 39.03 33.19 9.72
N MET A 15 37.78 33.04 9.27
CA MET A 15 36.74 32.46 10.10
C MET A 15 36.68 30.94 9.79
N SER A 16 37.21 30.16 10.69
CA SER A 16 37.02 28.74 10.81
C SER A 16 35.50 28.47 10.91
N ALA A 17 34.90 28.06 9.80
CA ALA A 17 33.56 27.51 9.81
C ALA A 17 33.64 26.10 10.42
N THR A 18 33.26 25.98 11.68
CA THR A 18 32.89 24.69 12.27
C THR A 18 31.65 24.19 11.52
N GLU A 19 31.82 23.11 10.73
CA GLU A 19 30.71 22.36 10.19
C GLU A 19 29.83 21.87 11.35
N PRO A 20 28.52 22.07 11.30
CA PRO A 20 27.62 21.48 12.29
C PRO A 20 27.66 19.95 12.11
N ALA A 21 27.99 19.27 13.20
CA ALA A 21 27.96 17.81 13.30
C ALA A 21 26.62 17.26 12.80
N GLY A 22 26.72 16.27 11.89
CA GLY A 22 25.77 15.28 11.46
C GLY A 22 24.29 15.46 11.85
N GLY A 23 23.56 16.37 11.20
CA GLY A 23 22.11 16.31 11.19
C GLY A 23 21.71 15.08 10.37
N GLN A 24 21.04 14.10 10.98
CA GLN A 24 20.34 13.05 10.25
C GLN A 24 19.37 13.76 9.30
N GLN A 25 19.67 13.71 8.01
CA GLN A 25 18.78 14.25 6.99
C GLN A 25 17.46 13.50 7.13
N GLU A 26 16.39 14.19 7.53
CA GLU A 26 15.06 13.58 7.61
C GLU A 26 14.76 12.95 6.23
N ARG A 27 14.51 11.64 6.24
CA ARG A 27 14.15 10.93 5.01
C ARG A 27 12.89 11.56 4.44
N SER A 28 12.85 11.78 3.14
CA SER A 28 11.63 12.24 2.50
C SER A 28 10.53 11.17 2.61
N LEU A 29 9.27 11.57 2.52
CA LEU A 29 8.13 10.61 2.50
C LEU A 29 8.28 9.62 1.35
N GLY A 30 8.82 10.06 0.20
CA GLY A 30 9.13 9.20 -0.94
C GLY A 30 10.16 8.13 -0.60
N ASP A 31 11.26 8.49 0.08
CA ASP A 31 12.30 7.54 0.49
C ASP A 31 11.75 6.50 1.50
N GLU A 32 10.84 6.91 2.37
CA GLU A 32 10.16 6.00 3.30
C GLU A 32 9.27 5.00 2.56
N ILE A 33 8.48 5.46 1.58
CA ILE A 33 7.62 4.62 0.74
C ILE A 33 8.47 3.61 -0.03
N VAL A 34 9.54 4.07 -0.69
CA VAL A 34 10.48 3.19 -1.44
C VAL A 34 11.08 2.14 -0.52
N GLY A 35 11.55 2.54 0.65
CA GLY A 35 12.15 1.60 1.62
C GLY A 35 11.17 0.53 2.09
N ARG A 36 9.90 0.87 2.35
CA ARG A 36 8.87 -0.10 2.71
C ARG A 36 8.49 -1.03 1.55
N ILE A 37 8.48 -0.51 0.32
CA ILE A 37 8.26 -1.35 -0.88
C ILE A 37 9.40 -2.35 -1.02
N ASP A 38 10.66 -1.95 -0.81
CA ASP A 38 11.81 -2.84 -0.85
C ASP A 38 11.77 -3.91 0.26
N GLU A 39 11.36 -3.53 1.47
CA GLU A 39 11.17 -4.46 2.59
C GLU A 39 10.07 -5.49 2.27
N LEU A 40 8.93 -5.04 1.71
CA LEU A 40 7.83 -5.91 1.32
C LEU A 40 8.21 -6.83 0.15
N ALA A 41 8.99 -6.35 -0.80
CA ALA A 41 9.46 -7.13 -1.95
C ALA A 41 10.40 -8.27 -1.55
N ALA A 42 11.13 -8.13 -0.44
CA ALA A 42 11.96 -9.20 0.10
C ALA A 42 11.15 -10.40 0.62
N VAL A 43 9.84 -10.21 0.87
CA VAL A 43 8.92 -11.28 1.28
C VAL A 43 8.41 -12.00 0.03
N SER A 44 9.17 -12.98 -0.44
CA SER A 44 8.92 -13.72 -1.68
C SER A 44 9.02 -15.24 -1.49
N GLU A 45 8.24 -16.01 -2.27
CA GLU A 45 8.32 -17.46 -2.37
C GLU A 45 9.57 -17.91 -3.14
N ALA A 46 10.14 -17.03 -3.94
CA ALA A 46 11.32 -17.29 -4.74
C ALA A 46 12.47 -16.36 -4.34
N PRO A 47 13.70 -16.87 -4.13
CA PRO A 47 14.81 -16.05 -3.64
C PRO A 47 15.36 -15.06 -4.68
N GLN A 48 15.08 -15.26 -5.97
CA GLN A 48 15.68 -14.49 -7.05
C GLN A 48 14.70 -13.53 -7.75
N HIS A 49 13.40 -13.67 -7.48
CA HIS A 49 12.35 -12.83 -8.07
C HIS A 49 11.15 -12.75 -7.14
N LEU A 50 10.35 -11.70 -7.29
CA LEU A 50 9.19 -11.49 -6.45
C LEU A 50 8.03 -12.40 -6.90
N THR A 51 7.60 -13.28 -5.99
CA THR A 51 6.38 -14.08 -6.14
C THR A 51 5.74 -14.20 -4.76
N ARG A 52 4.49 -13.77 -4.63
CA ARG A 52 3.73 -13.82 -3.38
C ARG A 52 2.28 -14.13 -3.66
N MET A 53 2.00 -15.40 -3.83
CA MET A 53 0.65 -15.86 -4.17
C MET A 53 -0.26 -15.89 -2.95
N PHE A 54 -1.54 -15.77 -3.22
CA PHE A 54 -2.62 -15.80 -2.24
C PHE A 54 -2.54 -16.99 -1.27
N LEU A 55 -2.70 -16.74 0.03
CA LEU A 55 -2.73 -17.74 1.12
C LEU A 55 -1.47 -18.60 1.24
N THR A 56 -0.32 -18.09 0.82
CA THR A 56 0.97 -18.73 1.09
C THR A 56 1.57 -18.24 2.39
N LYS A 57 2.66 -18.87 2.85
CA LYS A 57 3.39 -18.39 4.04
C LYS A 57 3.96 -16.98 3.84
N GLN A 58 4.42 -16.68 2.63
CA GLN A 58 4.95 -15.37 2.27
C GLN A 58 3.83 -14.34 2.22
N HIS A 59 2.66 -14.70 1.71
CA HIS A 59 1.49 -13.83 1.76
C HIS A 59 1.10 -13.51 3.22
N ARG A 60 1.19 -14.48 4.14
CA ARG A 60 0.97 -14.24 5.57
C ARG A 60 2.02 -13.32 6.17
N ALA A 61 3.30 -13.54 5.88
CA ALA A 61 4.37 -12.69 6.37
C ALA A 61 4.24 -11.24 5.87
N ALA A 62 3.85 -11.06 4.60
CA ALA A 62 3.55 -9.75 4.03
C ALA A 62 2.37 -9.08 4.75
N ALA A 63 1.29 -9.83 4.99
CA ALA A 63 0.14 -9.31 5.73
C ALA A 63 0.53 -8.84 7.14
N ASP A 64 1.32 -9.62 7.87
CA ASP A 64 1.76 -9.28 9.23
C ASP A 64 2.65 -8.02 9.23
N LEU A 65 3.52 -7.85 8.23
CA LEU A 65 4.35 -6.66 8.03
C LEU A 65 3.49 -5.41 7.76
N ILE A 66 2.55 -5.50 6.83
CA ILE A 66 1.62 -4.42 6.48
C ILE A 66 0.77 -4.02 7.69
N LEU A 67 0.21 -4.99 8.41
CA LEU A 67 -0.55 -4.74 9.64
C LEU A 67 0.30 -4.04 10.71
N GLY A 68 1.59 -4.34 10.79
CA GLY A 68 2.55 -3.65 11.65
C GLY A 68 2.65 -2.17 11.28
N TRP A 69 2.83 -1.85 10.00
CA TRP A 69 2.89 -0.47 9.52
C TRP A 69 1.58 0.30 9.74
N MET A 70 0.43 -0.34 9.49
CA MET A 70 -0.88 0.25 9.75
C MET A 70 -1.04 0.63 11.22
N ARG A 71 -0.67 -0.28 12.15
CA ARG A 71 -0.72 0.00 13.60
C ARG A 71 0.23 1.13 13.99
N SER A 72 1.43 1.14 13.46
CA SER A 72 2.41 2.23 13.69
C SER A 72 1.91 3.58 13.16
N ALA A 73 1.08 3.58 12.12
CA ALA A 73 0.41 4.77 11.59
C ALA A 73 -0.85 5.17 12.40
N GLY A 74 -1.13 4.51 13.55
CA GLY A 74 -2.25 4.83 14.42
C GLY A 74 -3.59 4.28 13.96
N MET A 75 -3.60 3.30 13.07
CA MET A 75 -4.81 2.62 12.61
C MET A 75 -5.16 1.42 13.51
N ARG A 76 -6.44 1.14 13.64
CA ARG A 76 -6.93 -0.15 14.13
C ARG A 76 -6.89 -1.14 12.95
N ALA A 77 -5.97 -2.12 13.01
CA ALA A 77 -5.67 -2.98 11.87
C ALA A 77 -5.91 -4.47 12.18
N HIS A 78 -6.49 -5.19 11.21
CA HIS A 78 -6.80 -6.62 11.27
C HIS A 78 -6.78 -7.26 9.89
N LEU A 79 -6.74 -8.61 9.86
CA LEU A 79 -7.08 -9.39 8.67
C LEU A 79 -8.58 -9.67 8.68
N ASP A 80 -9.23 -9.54 7.54
CA ASP A 80 -10.59 -10.04 7.36
C ASP A 80 -10.62 -11.54 6.98
N ALA A 81 -11.82 -12.08 6.80
CA ALA A 81 -12.00 -13.52 6.58
C ALA A 81 -11.57 -14.04 5.21
N ILE A 82 -11.32 -13.15 4.23
CA ILE A 82 -10.71 -13.51 2.94
C ILE A 82 -9.21 -13.25 2.91
N GLY A 83 -8.66 -12.56 3.95
CA GLY A 83 -7.24 -12.25 4.05
C GLY A 83 -6.87 -10.85 3.61
N ASN A 84 -7.84 -9.95 3.35
CA ASN A 84 -7.50 -8.53 3.16
C ASN A 84 -6.89 -7.97 4.45
N VAL A 85 -5.86 -7.14 4.32
CA VAL A 85 -5.35 -6.34 5.43
C VAL A 85 -6.14 -5.04 5.49
N CYS A 86 -6.83 -4.81 6.61
CA CYS A 86 -7.71 -3.67 6.80
C CYS A 86 -7.20 -2.80 7.96
N GLY A 87 -7.02 -1.51 7.72
CA GLY A 87 -6.63 -0.53 8.74
C GLY A 87 -7.56 0.67 8.76
N ARG A 88 -8.19 0.97 9.90
CA ARG A 88 -9.08 2.11 10.04
C ARG A 88 -8.47 3.18 10.93
N TYR A 89 -8.39 4.39 10.40
CA TYR A 89 -8.04 5.63 11.07
C TYR A 89 -9.30 6.43 11.29
N GLU A 90 -9.73 6.54 12.55
CA GLU A 90 -10.99 7.22 12.87
C GLU A 90 -10.93 8.71 12.53
N GLY A 91 -12.09 9.25 12.11
CA GLY A 91 -12.27 10.68 11.92
C GLY A 91 -12.45 11.44 13.25
N GLU A 92 -12.92 12.69 13.15
CA GLU A 92 -13.25 13.53 14.31
C GLU A 92 -14.35 12.90 15.17
N ALA A 93 -15.32 12.26 14.52
CA ALA A 93 -16.36 11.48 15.21
C ALA A 93 -16.15 9.97 14.97
N ALA A 94 -16.25 9.19 16.06
CA ALA A 94 -16.16 7.74 15.94
C ALA A 94 -17.31 7.16 15.10
N GLY A 95 -17.00 6.16 14.28
CA GLY A 95 -18.01 5.50 13.41
C GLY A 95 -18.45 6.33 12.20
N SER A 96 -17.77 7.44 11.90
CA SER A 96 -18.03 8.19 10.67
C SER A 96 -17.87 7.32 9.42
N PRO A 97 -18.60 7.62 8.32
CA PRO A 97 -18.31 7.04 7.02
C PRO A 97 -16.85 7.21 6.65
N CYS A 98 -16.29 6.31 5.85
CA CYS A 98 -14.87 6.36 5.52
C CYS A 98 -14.61 6.61 4.04
N LEU A 99 -13.50 7.29 3.75
CA LEU A 99 -12.84 7.25 2.45
C LEU A 99 -11.94 6.01 2.46
N MET A 100 -12.18 5.08 1.55
CA MET A 100 -11.35 3.89 1.39
C MET A 100 -10.21 4.17 0.42
N LEU A 101 -8.99 3.83 0.86
CA LEU A 101 -7.77 3.91 0.06
C LEU A 101 -7.16 2.51 0.01
N GLY A 102 -6.59 2.11 -1.11
CA GLY A 102 -5.93 0.81 -1.12
C GLY A 102 -5.48 0.35 -2.49
N SER A 103 -4.93 -0.84 -2.51
CA SER A 103 -4.53 -1.63 -3.67
C SER A 103 -4.34 -3.08 -3.21
N HIS A 104 -3.76 -3.94 -4.06
CA HIS A 104 -3.49 -5.33 -3.69
C HIS A 104 -2.09 -5.53 -3.09
N TYR A 105 -1.85 -6.69 -2.47
CA TYR A 105 -0.55 -7.05 -1.92
C TYR A 105 -0.07 -8.46 -2.29
N ASP A 106 -0.90 -9.23 -3.01
CA ASP A 106 -0.47 -10.41 -3.75
C ASP A 106 0.25 -10.01 -5.04
N THR A 107 0.87 -10.96 -5.73
CA THR A 107 1.61 -10.71 -6.97
C THR A 107 1.44 -11.86 -7.96
N VAL A 108 1.60 -11.55 -9.24
CA VAL A 108 1.91 -12.59 -10.24
C VAL A 108 3.26 -13.26 -9.94
N ARG A 109 3.61 -14.29 -10.70
CA ARG A 109 4.95 -14.87 -10.66
C ARG A 109 5.94 -13.94 -11.34
N ASP A 110 7.13 -13.78 -10.73
CA ASP A 110 8.18 -12.91 -11.24
C ASP A 110 7.72 -11.45 -11.45
N ALA A 111 7.07 -10.91 -10.44
CA ALA A 111 6.39 -9.61 -10.49
C ALA A 111 7.34 -8.43 -10.30
N GLY A 112 6.89 -7.26 -10.74
CA GLY A 112 7.44 -5.98 -10.33
C GLY A 112 7.05 -5.62 -8.89
N LYS A 113 7.97 -5.02 -8.14
CA LYS A 113 7.75 -4.67 -6.72
C LYS A 113 6.75 -3.53 -6.48
N TRP A 114 6.42 -2.77 -7.53
CA TRP A 114 5.57 -1.59 -7.45
C TRP A 114 4.09 -1.91 -7.66
N ASP A 115 3.81 -3.03 -8.32
CA ASP A 115 2.48 -3.45 -8.74
C ASP A 115 1.62 -3.85 -7.53
N GLY A 116 0.64 -3.02 -7.20
CA GLY A 116 -0.16 -3.10 -5.98
C GLY A 116 0.47 -2.42 -4.76
N PRO A 117 1.68 -2.81 -4.30
CA PRO A 117 2.29 -2.23 -3.10
C PRO A 117 2.46 -0.72 -3.11
N LEU A 118 2.68 -0.08 -4.27
CA LEU A 118 2.79 1.37 -4.36
C LEU A 118 1.56 2.07 -3.78
N GLY A 119 0.37 1.67 -4.21
CA GLY A 119 -0.89 2.28 -3.76
C GLY A 119 -1.15 2.06 -2.28
N LEU A 120 -0.96 0.82 -1.84
CA LEU A 120 -1.18 0.44 -0.45
C LEU A 120 -0.23 1.17 0.52
N ILE A 121 1.08 1.16 0.23
CA ILE A 121 2.08 1.76 1.11
C ILE A 121 1.97 3.28 1.11
N THR A 122 1.66 3.90 -0.04
CA THR A 122 1.39 5.34 -0.12
C THR A 122 0.19 5.72 0.76
N ALA A 123 -0.90 4.96 0.72
CA ALA A 123 -2.07 5.20 1.57
C ALA A 123 -1.72 5.12 3.07
N ILE A 124 -0.96 4.09 3.48
CA ILE A 124 -0.48 3.94 4.87
C ILE A 124 0.39 5.15 5.27
N SER A 125 1.29 5.59 4.40
CA SER A 125 2.19 6.71 4.67
C SER A 125 1.45 8.04 4.78
N CYS A 126 0.40 8.25 3.98
CA CYS A 126 -0.48 9.42 4.12
C CYS A 126 -1.18 9.44 5.49
N VAL A 127 -1.67 8.30 5.97
CA VAL A 127 -2.29 8.20 7.31
C VAL A 127 -1.24 8.42 8.40
N ALA A 128 -0.04 7.88 8.25
CA ALA A 128 1.06 8.12 9.19
C ALA A 128 1.37 9.62 9.33
N GLU A 129 1.36 10.39 8.23
CA GLU A 129 1.54 11.83 8.25
C GLU A 129 0.38 12.57 8.95
N LEU A 130 -0.86 12.11 8.78
CA LEU A 130 -2.00 12.64 9.53
C LEU A 130 -1.83 12.39 11.03
N GLN A 131 -1.44 11.19 11.41
CA GLN A 131 -1.20 10.80 12.81
C GLN A 131 -0.06 11.61 13.42
N LYS A 132 1.07 11.74 12.72
CA LYS A 132 2.24 12.54 13.15
C LYS A 132 1.87 14.01 13.40
N LYS A 133 0.97 14.57 12.58
CA LYS A 133 0.46 15.95 12.72
C LYS A 133 -0.71 16.07 13.69
N GLY A 134 -1.15 15.00 14.33
CA GLY A 134 -2.32 14.99 15.23
C GLY A 134 -3.62 15.39 14.53
N ARG A 135 -3.72 15.20 13.20
CA ARG A 135 -4.88 15.62 12.41
C ARG A 135 -5.90 14.50 12.27
N ARG A 136 -7.16 14.83 12.54
CA ARG A 136 -8.31 14.00 12.18
C ARG A 136 -9.08 14.70 11.07
N LEU A 137 -9.67 13.90 10.17
CA LEU A 137 -10.54 14.40 9.11
C LEU A 137 -12.01 14.31 9.59
N PRO A 138 -12.94 15.05 8.97
CA PRO A 138 -14.36 14.93 9.32
C PRO A 138 -14.98 13.56 8.98
N PHE A 139 -14.21 12.67 8.38
CA PHE A 139 -14.55 11.29 8.03
C PHE A 139 -13.39 10.36 8.40
N ALA A 140 -13.67 9.08 8.50
CA ALA A 140 -12.61 8.09 8.71
C ALA A 140 -11.85 7.80 7.41
N VAL A 141 -10.61 7.32 7.53
CA VAL A 141 -9.86 6.72 6.41
C VAL A 141 -9.73 5.23 6.69
N GLU A 142 -10.14 4.41 5.73
CA GLU A 142 -9.87 2.97 5.75
C GLU A 142 -8.84 2.65 4.68
N VAL A 143 -7.71 2.06 5.11
CA VAL A 143 -6.70 1.56 4.17
C VAL A 143 -6.87 0.07 4.06
N ILE A 144 -6.99 -0.42 2.81
CA ILE A 144 -7.16 -1.84 2.52
C ILE A 144 -6.09 -2.35 1.55
N GLY A 145 -5.47 -3.49 1.91
CA GLY A 145 -4.68 -4.29 0.97
C GLY A 145 -5.48 -5.51 0.57
N PHE A 146 -5.88 -5.58 -0.70
CA PHE A 146 -6.63 -6.71 -1.21
C PHE A 146 -5.76 -7.96 -1.31
N ALA A 147 -6.32 -9.10 -0.91
CA ALA A 147 -5.58 -10.34 -0.70
C ALA A 147 -5.24 -11.09 -1.99
N ASP A 148 -6.10 -11.05 -2.99
CA ASP A 148 -5.97 -11.77 -4.26
C ASP A 148 -6.66 -10.95 -5.37
N GLU A 149 -5.87 -10.11 -6.03
CA GLU A 149 -6.30 -9.36 -7.21
C GLU A 149 -5.97 -10.16 -8.46
N GLU A 150 -4.78 -10.73 -8.51
CA GLU A 150 -4.13 -11.36 -9.67
C GLU A 150 -4.68 -12.75 -10.02
N GLY A 151 -5.27 -13.44 -9.04
CA GLY A 151 -5.92 -14.73 -9.27
C GLY A 151 -5.00 -15.89 -9.60
N VAL A 152 -3.72 -15.80 -9.29
CA VAL A 152 -2.69 -16.77 -9.75
C VAL A 152 -2.89 -18.17 -9.18
N ARG A 153 -3.34 -18.28 -7.92
CA ARG A 153 -3.41 -19.59 -7.24
C ARG A 153 -4.65 -20.39 -7.61
N PHE A 154 -5.81 -19.74 -7.73
CA PHE A 154 -7.10 -20.42 -7.92
C PHE A 154 -7.77 -20.07 -9.25
N ALA A 155 -7.06 -19.41 -10.16
CA ALA A 155 -7.58 -18.96 -11.47
C ALA A 155 -8.87 -18.14 -11.34
N SER A 156 -8.96 -17.31 -10.30
CA SER A 156 -10.09 -16.42 -10.05
C SER A 156 -9.59 -15.13 -9.43
N THR A 157 -9.77 -14.02 -10.13
CA THR A 157 -9.26 -12.69 -9.78
C THR A 157 -10.19 -11.92 -8.85
N LEU A 158 -9.65 -10.87 -8.20
CA LEU A 158 -10.41 -9.88 -7.44
C LEU A 158 -11.14 -10.46 -6.21
N LEU A 159 -10.65 -11.57 -5.62
CA LEU A 159 -11.36 -12.23 -4.54
C LEU A 159 -11.53 -11.32 -3.32
N GLY A 160 -10.47 -10.58 -2.97
CA GLY A 160 -10.48 -9.64 -1.85
C GLY A 160 -11.49 -8.51 -2.04
N SER A 161 -11.47 -7.84 -3.19
CA SER A 161 -12.37 -6.74 -3.50
C SER A 161 -13.83 -7.19 -3.68
N ARG A 162 -14.06 -8.39 -4.24
CA ARG A 162 -15.40 -8.98 -4.32
C ARG A 162 -16.00 -9.24 -2.95
N ALA A 163 -15.20 -9.69 -1.97
CA ALA A 163 -15.67 -9.85 -0.60
C ALA A 163 -16.10 -8.51 0.02
N VAL A 164 -15.30 -7.46 -0.16
CA VAL A 164 -15.61 -6.10 0.32
C VAL A 164 -16.85 -5.52 -0.39
N ALA A 165 -17.03 -5.79 -1.68
CA ALA A 165 -18.20 -5.37 -2.44
C ALA A 165 -19.48 -6.21 -2.13
N GLY A 166 -19.38 -7.28 -1.34
CA GLY A 166 -20.50 -8.19 -1.06
C GLY A 166 -20.92 -9.05 -2.26
N THR A 167 -20.00 -9.26 -3.21
CA THR A 167 -20.23 -10.02 -4.45
C THR A 167 -19.37 -11.28 -4.55
N PHE A 168 -18.75 -11.70 -3.45
CA PHE A 168 -17.98 -12.93 -3.42
C PHE A 168 -18.88 -14.15 -3.68
N ASP A 169 -18.45 -15.00 -4.61
CA ASP A 169 -19.18 -16.23 -4.94
C ASP A 169 -18.63 -17.41 -4.11
N GLU A 170 -19.42 -17.88 -3.16
CA GLU A 170 -19.03 -18.99 -2.28
C GLU A 170 -18.71 -20.30 -3.02
N ARG A 171 -19.16 -20.47 -4.27
CA ARG A 171 -18.79 -21.62 -5.10
C ARG A 171 -17.30 -21.68 -5.38
N LEU A 172 -16.61 -20.53 -5.38
CA LEU A 172 -15.17 -20.43 -5.52
C LEU A 172 -14.39 -21.10 -4.40
N LEU A 173 -14.99 -21.29 -3.22
CA LEU A 173 -14.37 -22.03 -2.11
C LEU A 173 -14.04 -23.49 -2.47
N GLY A 174 -14.70 -24.05 -3.48
CA GLY A 174 -14.41 -25.38 -4.01
C GLY A 174 -13.30 -25.40 -5.07
N ALA A 175 -12.83 -24.25 -5.55
CA ALA A 175 -11.73 -24.17 -6.52
C ALA A 175 -10.45 -24.74 -5.90
N LYS A 176 -9.70 -25.49 -6.71
CA LYS A 176 -8.46 -26.15 -6.25
C LYS A 176 -7.25 -25.55 -6.93
N ASP A 177 -6.18 -25.42 -6.17
CA ASP A 177 -4.87 -25.06 -6.70
C ASP A 177 -4.19 -26.26 -7.40
N SER A 178 -2.99 -26.03 -7.93
CA SER A 178 -2.18 -27.05 -8.62
C SER A 178 -1.78 -28.26 -7.74
N ALA A 179 -1.84 -28.11 -6.41
CA ALA A 179 -1.60 -29.18 -5.44
C ALA A 179 -2.90 -29.91 -5.03
N GLY A 180 -4.05 -29.52 -5.58
CA GLY A 180 -5.35 -30.08 -5.24
C GLY A 180 -5.97 -29.55 -3.95
N ILE A 181 -5.38 -28.54 -3.32
CA ILE A 181 -5.89 -27.90 -2.09
C ILE A 181 -7.03 -26.98 -2.48
N SER A 182 -8.20 -27.14 -1.83
CA SER A 182 -9.33 -26.25 -2.05
C SER A 182 -9.06 -24.85 -1.45
N MET A 183 -9.70 -23.79 -1.99
CA MET A 183 -9.62 -22.45 -1.43
C MET A 183 -10.12 -22.43 0.02
N ARG A 184 -11.18 -23.18 0.34
CA ARG A 184 -11.68 -23.38 1.70
C ARG A 184 -10.61 -23.90 2.64
N ASP A 185 -9.92 -24.97 2.24
CA ASP A 185 -8.87 -25.55 3.06
C ASP A 185 -7.67 -24.62 3.19
N ALA A 186 -7.31 -23.91 2.11
CA ALA A 186 -6.23 -22.93 2.13
C ALA A 186 -6.52 -21.76 3.07
N LEU A 187 -7.75 -21.23 3.10
CA LEU A 187 -8.18 -20.21 4.05
C LEU A 187 -8.07 -20.70 5.49
N SER A 188 -8.56 -21.93 5.75
CA SER A 188 -8.48 -22.55 7.09
C SER A 188 -7.02 -22.77 7.53
N GLN A 189 -6.16 -23.22 6.63
CA GLN A 189 -4.72 -23.38 6.89
C GLN A 189 -4.01 -22.04 7.13
N PHE A 190 -4.49 -20.97 6.50
CA PHE A 190 -4.00 -19.61 6.70
C PHE A 190 -4.45 -19.04 8.06
N GLY A 191 -5.38 -19.70 8.76
CA GLY A 191 -5.92 -19.30 10.05
C GLY A 191 -7.15 -18.39 9.95
N LEU A 192 -7.87 -18.43 8.82
CA LEU A 192 -9.10 -17.69 8.56
C LEU A 192 -10.31 -18.63 8.59
N ASP A 193 -11.49 -18.06 8.86
CA ASP A 193 -12.75 -18.81 8.79
C ASP A 193 -13.52 -18.46 7.50
N PRO A 194 -13.55 -19.36 6.51
CA PRO A 194 -14.23 -19.11 5.25
C PRO A 194 -15.75 -18.92 5.37
N ASN A 195 -16.35 -19.28 6.50
CA ASN A 195 -17.78 -19.06 6.72
C ASN A 195 -18.11 -17.59 7.07
N HIS A 196 -17.10 -16.78 7.38
CA HIS A 196 -17.25 -15.37 7.75
C HIS A 196 -16.85 -14.40 6.61
N ILE A 197 -16.59 -14.86 5.38
CA ILE A 197 -16.20 -13.99 4.26
C ILE A 197 -17.24 -12.89 4.01
N GLY A 198 -18.53 -13.20 4.15
CA GLY A 198 -19.59 -12.21 4.01
C GLY A 198 -19.51 -11.03 4.98
N ALA A 199 -18.83 -11.17 6.12
CA ALA A 199 -18.60 -10.09 7.07
C ALA A 199 -17.59 -9.03 6.57
N ALA A 200 -16.84 -9.32 5.50
CA ALA A 200 -15.97 -8.34 4.86
C ALA A 200 -16.74 -7.26 4.07
N ALA A 201 -18.00 -7.51 3.72
CA ALA A 201 -18.80 -6.60 2.92
C ALA A 201 -19.01 -5.25 3.62
N ARG A 202 -18.88 -4.15 2.85
CA ARG A 202 -19.16 -2.78 3.29
C ARG A 202 -20.51 -2.33 2.76
N ALA A 203 -21.34 -1.77 3.65
CA ALA A 203 -22.60 -1.17 3.24
C ALA A 203 -22.37 0.16 2.50
N ARG A 204 -23.27 0.51 1.56
CA ARG A 204 -23.15 1.75 0.77
C ARG A 204 -23.02 3.02 1.62
N GLY A 205 -23.69 3.10 2.77
CA GLY A 205 -23.64 4.25 3.67
C GLY A 205 -22.37 4.35 4.50
N GLU A 206 -21.54 3.31 4.52
CA GLU A 206 -20.27 3.29 5.27
C GLU A 206 -19.12 3.89 4.46
N LEU A 207 -19.24 3.98 3.13
CA LEU A 207 -18.20 4.46 2.22
C LEU A 207 -18.58 5.79 1.60
N LEU A 208 -17.67 6.76 1.65
CA LEU A 208 -17.74 8.01 0.88
C LEU A 208 -17.25 7.80 -0.56
N GLY A 209 -16.30 6.92 -0.75
CA GLY A 209 -15.69 6.58 -2.03
C GLY A 209 -14.48 5.68 -1.86
N TYR A 210 -13.90 5.28 -2.99
CA TYR A 210 -12.67 4.50 -3.07
C TYR A 210 -11.69 5.22 -3.98
N ILE A 211 -10.42 5.27 -3.56
CA ILE A 211 -9.31 5.80 -4.36
C ILE A 211 -8.18 4.76 -4.35
N GLU A 212 -7.69 4.46 -5.52
CA GLU A 212 -6.50 3.64 -5.71
C GLU A 212 -5.45 4.43 -6.48
N LEU A 213 -4.24 4.48 -5.91
CA LEU A 213 -3.05 4.84 -6.64
C LEU A 213 -2.41 3.57 -7.18
N HIS A 214 -2.18 3.51 -8.49
CA HIS A 214 -1.58 2.35 -9.13
C HIS A 214 -0.51 2.79 -10.14
N ILE A 215 0.45 1.93 -10.44
CA ILE A 215 1.35 2.16 -11.56
C ILE A 215 0.55 2.18 -12.87
N GLU A 216 1.03 2.91 -13.86
CA GLU A 216 0.33 3.00 -15.16
C GLU A 216 0.27 1.66 -15.90
N GLN A 217 1.25 0.78 -15.69
CA GLN A 217 1.48 -0.44 -16.48
C GLN A 217 1.61 -0.15 -17.98
N GLY A 218 2.13 1.03 -18.31
CA GLY A 218 2.27 1.52 -19.68
C GLY A 218 3.21 2.73 -19.76
N PRO A 219 3.57 3.19 -20.97
CA PRO A 219 4.60 4.21 -21.17
C PRO A 219 4.06 5.62 -21.40
N VAL A 220 2.75 5.87 -21.32
CA VAL A 220 2.14 7.12 -21.81
C VAL A 220 2.46 8.29 -20.89
N LEU A 221 2.27 8.14 -19.57
CA LEU A 221 2.56 9.20 -18.60
C LEU A 221 4.05 9.54 -18.60
N GLU A 222 4.92 8.54 -18.65
CA GLU A 222 6.37 8.73 -18.74
C GLU A 222 6.74 9.52 -20.01
N ALA A 223 6.24 9.10 -21.17
CA ALA A 223 6.51 9.76 -22.45
C ALA A 223 5.99 11.20 -22.48
N GLN A 224 4.95 11.52 -21.73
CA GLN A 224 4.39 12.87 -21.63
C GLN A 224 4.97 13.69 -20.46
N GLY A 225 5.85 13.10 -19.63
CA GLY A 225 6.42 13.74 -18.46
C GLY A 225 5.37 14.09 -17.38
N LEU A 226 4.28 13.32 -17.30
CA LEU A 226 3.20 13.52 -16.35
C LEU A 226 3.41 12.63 -15.11
N PRO A 227 3.35 13.19 -13.89
CA PRO A 227 3.55 12.41 -12.67
C PRO A 227 2.37 11.49 -12.33
N VAL A 228 1.16 11.83 -12.74
CA VAL A 228 -0.08 11.09 -12.49
C VAL A 228 -1.07 11.30 -13.63
N GLY A 229 -2.00 10.35 -13.79
CA GLY A 229 -3.16 10.44 -14.66
C GLY A 229 -4.42 9.96 -13.95
N VAL A 230 -5.58 10.44 -14.36
CA VAL A 230 -6.86 9.93 -13.88
C VAL A 230 -7.37 8.89 -14.87
N VAL A 231 -7.60 7.66 -14.39
CA VAL A 231 -8.17 6.59 -15.21
C VAL A 231 -9.61 6.92 -15.54
N THR A 232 -9.95 6.98 -16.82
CA THR A 232 -11.31 7.26 -17.32
C THR A 232 -12.01 6.03 -17.89
N ALA A 233 -11.24 5.00 -18.24
CA ALA A 233 -11.74 3.71 -18.71
C ALA A 233 -10.70 2.62 -18.48
N ILE A 234 -11.18 1.40 -18.27
CA ILE A 234 -10.37 0.19 -18.21
C ILE A 234 -10.86 -0.71 -19.34
N ALA A 235 -9.92 -1.14 -20.20
CA ALA A 235 -10.20 -2.15 -21.22
C ALA A 235 -10.18 -3.53 -20.58
N GLY A 236 -11.24 -4.32 -20.76
CA GLY A 236 -11.39 -5.68 -20.23
C GLY A 236 -12.23 -6.55 -21.14
#